data_0a8c6c36b5a0a25234305567cfb46215
#
_entry.id   0a8c6c36b5a0a25234305567cfb46215
#
_cell.length_a   1.000
_cell.length_b   1.000
_cell.length_c   1.000
_cell.angle_alpha   90.00
_cell.angle_beta   90.00
_cell.angle_gamma   90.00
#
_symmetry.space_group_name_H-M   'P 1'
#
loop_
_entity.id
_entity.type
_entity.pdbx_description
1 polymer ?
#
loop_
_entity_poly.entity_id
_entity_poly.type
_entity_poly.pdbx_seq_one_letter_code
_entity_poly.pdbx_strand_id
1 'polypeptide(L)'
;MNALLSQKLLGYDNDYQLPTVIWQDNSAAQTWTDLETFGGQTESQFPLGQDQAQIQNHYDEETFEKYCKSYPTFHQDLISDKANQVTLDFELDQDIHLNGRAILQLQVKSSVSKGLLSAQLFDFGPAKRLSPIPGMVSRNSLDNGRYYAQENLTELPFTETPYRLITKGFINLQNRTDLLTVEAVTPNHWMTLRWELQPTINKLKKGDKLRLVLYTTDFECTVRDNSEWQISLDLSQSQLILPH
;
A
#
# COMPACT_ATOMS: atom_id res chain seq x y z
N MET A 1 -4.40 -24.76 1.60
CA MET A 1 -3.99 -24.54 3.02
C MET A 1 -3.64 -25.83 3.73
N ASN A 2 -4.49 -26.85 3.74
CA ASN A 2 -4.20 -28.13 4.46
C ASN A 2 -2.89 -28.80 4.00
N ALA A 3 -2.60 -28.84 2.69
CA ALA A 3 -1.36 -29.42 2.17
C ALA A 3 -0.10 -28.67 2.69
N LEU A 4 -0.15 -27.33 2.74
CA LEU A 4 0.92 -26.49 3.30
C LEU A 4 1.15 -26.78 4.79
N LEU A 5 0.07 -26.80 5.58
CA LEU A 5 0.17 -27.02 7.02
C LEU A 5 0.67 -28.45 7.31
N SER A 6 0.14 -29.48 6.61
CA SER A 6 0.58 -30.84 6.76
C SER A 6 2.07 -31.02 6.47
N GLN A 7 2.56 -30.40 5.39
CA GLN A 7 3.95 -30.51 4.97
C GLN A 7 4.89 -29.69 5.86
N LYS A 8 4.55 -28.42 6.14
CA LYS A 8 5.45 -27.48 6.83
C LYS A 8 5.41 -27.58 8.35
N LEU A 9 4.25 -27.90 8.94
CA LEU A 9 4.12 -28.00 10.40
C LEU A 9 4.19 -29.44 10.92
N LEU A 10 3.65 -30.39 10.18
CA LEU A 10 3.57 -31.78 10.63
C LEU A 10 4.62 -32.71 9.99
N GLY A 11 5.36 -32.19 8.99
CA GLY A 11 6.39 -32.96 8.28
C GLY A 11 5.86 -34.14 7.45
N TYR A 12 4.55 -34.13 7.15
CA TYR A 12 3.99 -35.17 6.27
C TYR A 12 4.41 -34.90 4.82
N ASP A 13 5.01 -35.91 4.21
CA ASP A 13 5.22 -35.91 2.78
C ASP A 13 3.86 -36.11 2.10
N ASN A 14 3.44 -35.16 1.33
CA ASN A 14 2.27 -35.28 0.47
C ASN A 14 2.71 -34.97 -0.97
N ASP A 15 2.08 -35.60 -1.93
CA ASP A 15 2.42 -35.49 -3.35
C ASP A 15 2.15 -34.08 -3.93
N TYR A 16 1.70 -33.15 -3.09
CA TYR A 16 1.40 -31.77 -3.50
C TYR A 16 2.67 -30.91 -3.47
N GLN A 17 3.14 -30.54 -4.64
CA GLN A 17 4.22 -29.55 -4.78
C GLN A 17 3.66 -28.15 -4.55
N LEU A 18 4.08 -27.55 -3.42
CA LEU A 18 3.69 -26.18 -3.10
C LEU A 18 4.48 -25.19 -3.97
N PRO A 19 3.82 -24.36 -4.75
CA PRO A 19 4.49 -23.29 -5.46
C PRO A 19 5.09 -22.26 -4.48
N THR A 20 6.08 -21.52 -4.92
CA THR A 20 6.71 -20.48 -4.11
C THR A 20 5.72 -19.37 -3.75
N VAL A 21 4.89 -18.97 -4.69
CA VAL A 21 3.86 -17.95 -4.52
C VAL A 21 2.55 -18.45 -5.14
N ILE A 22 1.47 -18.32 -4.37
CA ILE A 22 0.10 -18.51 -4.88
C ILE A 22 -0.57 -17.15 -4.83
N TRP A 23 -1.01 -16.67 -5.98
CA TRP A 23 -1.61 -15.36 -6.11
C TRP A 23 -3.02 -15.42 -6.70
N GLN A 24 -3.96 -14.70 -6.08
CA GLN A 24 -5.29 -14.51 -6.65
C GLN A 24 -5.27 -13.36 -7.64
N ASP A 25 -5.65 -13.64 -8.89
CA ASP A 25 -5.69 -12.65 -9.96
C ASP A 25 -6.70 -11.53 -9.65
N ASN A 26 -6.24 -10.29 -9.57
CA ASN A 26 -7.10 -9.15 -9.31
C ASN A 26 -7.97 -8.76 -10.51
N SER A 27 -7.70 -9.29 -11.68
CA SER A 27 -8.45 -9.03 -12.92
C SER A 27 -9.47 -10.12 -13.26
N ALA A 28 -9.46 -11.25 -12.54
CA ALA A 28 -10.36 -12.38 -12.80
C ALA A 28 -10.76 -13.08 -11.50
N ALA A 29 -12.05 -13.11 -11.19
CA ALA A 29 -12.56 -13.85 -10.05
C ALA A 29 -12.20 -15.34 -10.15
N GLN A 30 -11.96 -15.98 -8.98
CA GLN A 30 -11.64 -17.42 -8.86
C GLN A 30 -10.39 -17.88 -9.61
N THR A 31 -9.62 -16.99 -10.20
CA THR A 31 -8.38 -17.35 -10.87
C THR A 31 -7.22 -17.24 -9.91
N TRP A 32 -6.56 -18.36 -9.67
CA TRP A 32 -5.33 -18.45 -8.87
C TRP A 32 -4.18 -18.81 -9.80
N THR A 33 -3.07 -18.12 -9.64
CA THR A 33 -1.86 -18.31 -10.44
C THR A 33 -0.70 -18.65 -9.53
N ASP A 34 0.04 -19.67 -9.90
CA ASP A 34 1.28 -20.04 -9.24
C ASP A 34 2.44 -19.28 -9.89
N LEU A 35 3.32 -18.74 -9.06
CA LEU A 35 4.54 -18.08 -9.51
C LEU A 35 5.75 -18.78 -8.90
N GLU A 36 6.79 -18.94 -9.69
CA GLU A 36 8.06 -19.54 -9.25
C GLU A 36 8.83 -18.60 -8.32
N THR A 37 8.75 -17.29 -8.59
CA THR A 37 9.47 -16.26 -7.83
C THR A 37 8.56 -15.08 -7.48
N PHE A 38 8.87 -14.47 -6.33
CA PHE A 38 8.35 -13.17 -5.96
C PHE A 38 9.42 -12.11 -6.26
N GLY A 39 9.02 -11.06 -6.96
CA GLY A 39 9.91 -9.98 -7.42
C GLY A 39 10.04 -9.96 -8.94
N GLY A 40 9.72 -8.81 -9.53
CA GLY A 40 9.86 -8.56 -10.97
C GLY A 40 11.32 -8.48 -11.40
N GLN A 41 11.58 -8.81 -12.64
CA GLN A 41 12.93 -8.75 -13.25
C GLN A 41 13.18 -7.44 -14.00
N THR A 42 12.11 -6.70 -14.26
CA THR A 42 12.12 -5.41 -14.95
C THR A 42 11.44 -4.34 -14.09
N GLU A 43 11.66 -3.08 -14.42
CA GLU A 43 11.12 -1.94 -13.67
C GLU A 43 10.55 -0.90 -14.62
N SER A 44 9.39 -0.34 -14.26
CA SER A 44 8.85 0.88 -14.87
C SER A 44 9.05 2.06 -13.92
N GLN A 45 9.57 3.17 -14.44
CA GLN A 45 9.88 4.36 -13.66
C GLN A 45 8.94 5.51 -14.03
N PHE A 46 8.36 6.15 -13.00
CA PHE A 46 7.44 7.27 -13.13
C PHE A 46 8.01 8.48 -12.40
N PRO A 47 8.52 9.51 -13.12
CA PRO A 47 8.91 10.78 -12.51
C PRO A 47 7.72 11.41 -11.79
N LEU A 48 7.93 11.95 -10.60
CA LEU A 48 6.84 12.48 -9.78
C LEU A 48 6.38 13.88 -10.21
N GLY A 49 7.20 14.64 -10.90
CA GLY A 49 6.85 15.99 -11.37
C GLY A 49 8.05 16.86 -11.65
N GLN A 50 7.83 18.18 -11.73
CA GLN A 50 8.88 19.19 -11.99
C GLN A 50 9.06 20.18 -10.84
N ASP A 51 8.08 20.26 -9.95
CA ASP A 51 8.02 21.29 -8.90
C ASP A 51 8.44 20.73 -7.54
N GLN A 52 8.51 21.62 -6.56
CA GLN A 52 8.60 21.25 -5.16
C GLN A 52 7.22 21.23 -4.53
N ALA A 53 7.02 20.31 -3.59
CA ALA A 53 5.80 20.17 -2.82
C ALA A 53 6.10 20.15 -1.31
N GLN A 54 5.08 20.41 -0.49
CA GLN A 54 5.21 20.43 0.96
C GLN A 54 4.03 19.71 1.61
N ILE A 55 4.31 19.01 2.69
CA ILE A 55 3.33 18.33 3.54
C ILE A 55 3.49 18.86 4.95
N GLN A 56 2.43 19.43 5.50
CA GLN A 56 2.36 19.84 6.91
C GLN A 56 1.99 18.64 7.78
N ASN A 57 2.62 18.51 8.94
CA ASN A 57 2.25 17.47 9.90
C ASN A 57 1.11 17.87 10.83
N HIS A 58 0.86 19.15 10.99
CA HIS A 58 -0.08 19.70 11.97
C HIS A 58 -1.51 19.78 11.43
N TYR A 59 -2.48 19.37 12.25
CA TYR A 59 -3.91 19.60 12.08
C TYR A 59 -4.43 20.43 13.25
N ASP A 60 -5.53 21.16 13.06
CA ASP A 60 -6.26 21.75 14.19
C ASP A 60 -6.76 20.63 15.14
N GLU A 61 -7.04 21.00 16.38
CA GLU A 61 -7.37 20.06 17.44
C GLU A 61 -8.61 19.19 17.11
N GLU A 62 -9.64 19.81 16.51
CA GLU A 62 -10.88 19.13 16.16
C GLU A 62 -10.64 18.08 15.06
N THR A 63 -9.92 18.45 14.00
CA THR A 63 -9.54 17.56 12.90
C THR A 63 -8.64 16.43 13.38
N PHE A 64 -7.64 16.72 14.21
CA PHE A 64 -6.74 15.71 14.75
C PHE A 64 -7.50 14.70 15.61
N GLU A 65 -8.36 15.15 16.53
CA GLU A 65 -9.19 14.27 17.33
C GLU A 65 -10.15 13.41 16.48
N LYS A 66 -10.75 14.00 15.44
CA LYS A 66 -11.63 13.30 14.49
C LYS A 66 -10.88 12.13 13.83
N TYR A 67 -9.67 12.37 13.36
CA TYR A 67 -8.84 11.32 12.74
C TYR A 67 -8.36 10.28 13.75
N CYS A 68 -8.01 10.69 14.96
CA CYS A 68 -7.67 9.76 16.04
C CYS A 68 -8.80 8.81 16.41
N LYS A 69 -10.03 9.28 16.32
CA LYS A 69 -11.24 8.48 16.65
C LYS A 69 -11.69 7.60 15.50
N SER A 70 -11.39 7.97 14.26
CA SER A 70 -11.90 7.27 13.07
C SER A 70 -10.91 7.28 11.91
N TYR A 71 -10.14 6.19 11.78
CA TYR A 71 -9.30 5.98 10.60
C TYR A 71 -10.10 6.01 9.27
N PRO A 72 -11.31 5.41 9.15
CA PRO A 72 -12.09 5.52 7.93
C PRO A 72 -12.36 6.97 7.51
N THR A 73 -12.56 7.88 8.47
CA THR A 73 -12.76 9.30 8.18
C THR A 73 -11.49 9.96 7.65
N PHE A 74 -10.35 9.69 8.28
CA PHE A 74 -9.05 10.14 7.76
C PHE A 74 -8.80 9.61 6.36
N HIS A 75 -9.02 8.31 6.14
CA HIS A 75 -8.80 7.67 4.85
C HIS A 75 -9.70 8.25 3.75
N GLN A 76 -10.96 8.58 4.08
CA GLN A 76 -11.88 9.24 3.14
C GLN A 76 -11.38 10.65 2.77
N ASP A 77 -10.90 11.41 3.75
CA ASP A 77 -10.34 12.74 3.53
C ASP A 77 -9.02 12.67 2.74
N LEU A 78 -8.19 11.63 2.97
CA LEU A 78 -6.98 11.35 2.19
C LEU A 78 -7.31 11.07 0.71
N ILE A 79 -8.30 10.23 0.43
CA ILE A 79 -8.70 9.89 -0.95
C ILE A 79 -9.33 11.10 -1.66
N SER A 80 -10.04 11.96 -0.91
CA SER A 80 -10.72 13.16 -1.44
C SER A 80 -9.81 14.39 -1.52
N ASP A 81 -8.50 14.24 -1.24
CA ASP A 81 -7.51 15.31 -1.25
C ASP A 81 -7.83 16.45 -0.25
N LYS A 82 -8.28 16.08 0.95
CA LYS A 82 -8.65 17.02 2.02
C LYS A 82 -7.72 16.94 3.24
N ALA A 83 -6.89 15.90 3.32
CA ALA A 83 -5.88 15.78 4.35
C ALA A 83 -4.61 16.58 3.98
N ASN A 84 -3.66 16.68 4.91
CA ASN A 84 -2.34 17.27 4.65
C ASN A 84 -1.49 16.30 3.86
N GLN A 85 -1.46 16.44 2.55
CA GLN A 85 -0.89 15.47 1.63
C GLN A 85 -0.36 16.10 0.34
N VAL A 86 0.39 15.30 -0.40
CA VAL A 86 0.71 15.52 -1.81
C VAL A 86 0.13 14.36 -2.60
N THR A 87 -0.70 14.67 -3.58
CA THR A 87 -1.36 13.71 -4.46
C THR A 87 -0.77 13.80 -5.87
N LEU A 88 -0.38 12.65 -6.42
CA LEU A 88 0.25 12.55 -7.74
C LEU A 88 -0.48 11.48 -8.55
N ASP A 89 -1.00 11.87 -9.71
CA ASP A 89 -1.76 10.98 -10.60
C ASP A 89 -0.92 10.65 -11.85
N PHE A 90 -0.92 9.37 -12.22
CA PHE A 90 -0.24 8.83 -13.40
C PHE A 90 -1.23 8.03 -14.24
N GLU A 91 -1.13 8.12 -15.55
CA GLU A 91 -1.84 7.25 -16.47
C GLU A 91 -0.87 6.23 -17.07
N LEU A 92 -1.24 4.96 -17.05
CA LEU A 92 -0.40 3.89 -17.57
C LEU A 92 -0.48 3.84 -19.08
N ASP A 93 0.67 3.87 -19.75
CA ASP A 93 0.82 3.77 -21.20
C ASP A 93 0.92 2.33 -21.71
N GLN A 94 1.08 1.37 -20.78
CA GLN A 94 1.17 -0.07 -21.05
C GLN A 94 0.58 -0.88 -19.91
N ASP A 95 0.32 -2.17 -20.17
CA ASP A 95 -0.03 -3.14 -19.12
C ASP A 95 1.19 -3.38 -18.20
N ILE A 96 0.97 -3.41 -16.90
CA ILE A 96 2.01 -3.70 -15.87
C ILE A 96 1.52 -4.87 -15.01
N HIS A 97 2.31 -5.93 -14.93
CA HIS A 97 2.13 -6.98 -13.95
C HIS A 97 3.03 -6.70 -12.76
N LEU A 98 2.62 -5.77 -11.89
CA LEU A 98 3.35 -5.44 -10.67
C LEU A 98 3.55 -6.72 -9.84
N ASN A 99 4.81 -7.05 -9.56
CA ASN A 99 5.21 -8.20 -8.77
C ASN A 99 6.40 -7.81 -7.90
N GLY A 100 6.16 -7.56 -6.63
CA GLY A 100 7.22 -7.18 -5.70
C GLY A 100 6.88 -5.96 -4.85
N ARG A 101 7.88 -5.14 -4.57
CA ARG A 101 7.77 -3.94 -3.75
C ARG A 101 7.89 -2.71 -4.62
N ALA A 102 6.85 -1.91 -4.71
CA ALA A 102 6.98 -0.59 -5.30
C ALA A 102 7.99 0.23 -4.50
N ILE A 103 8.83 0.98 -5.20
CA ILE A 103 9.93 1.75 -4.59
C ILE A 103 9.67 3.24 -4.81
N LEU A 104 9.77 4.00 -3.75
CA LEU A 104 9.82 5.46 -3.82
C LEU A 104 11.26 5.90 -3.66
N GLN A 105 11.80 6.55 -4.69
CA GLN A 105 13.04 7.28 -4.61
C GLN A 105 12.71 8.75 -4.53
N LEU A 106 12.92 9.35 -3.36
CA LEU A 106 12.49 10.71 -3.05
C LEU A 106 13.66 11.59 -2.64
N GLN A 107 13.63 12.83 -3.07
CA GLN A 107 14.47 13.88 -2.54
C GLN A 107 13.64 14.69 -1.54
N VAL A 108 13.98 14.57 -0.26
CA VAL A 108 13.18 15.12 0.84
C VAL A 108 14.02 15.97 1.81
N LYS A 109 13.38 16.88 2.51
CA LYS A 109 13.93 17.52 3.70
C LYS A 109 12.84 17.74 4.74
N SER A 110 13.21 17.60 6.01
CA SER A 110 12.35 17.94 7.15
C SER A 110 12.74 19.32 7.71
N SER A 111 11.75 20.08 8.17
CA SER A 111 12.01 21.34 8.87
C SER A 111 12.60 21.16 10.27
N VAL A 112 12.59 19.93 10.80
CA VAL A 112 13.07 19.57 12.14
C VAL A 112 14.00 18.34 12.09
N SER A 113 14.61 17.97 13.21
CA SER A 113 15.53 16.81 13.33
C SER A 113 14.82 15.45 13.38
N LYS A 114 13.58 15.38 12.93
CA LYS A 114 12.77 14.15 12.81
C LYS A 114 11.96 14.19 11.53
N GLY A 115 11.28 13.11 11.20
CA GLY A 115 10.31 13.08 10.12
C GLY A 115 9.71 11.71 9.96
N LEU A 116 8.45 11.70 9.62
CA LEU A 116 7.68 10.51 9.29
C LEU A 116 7.06 10.75 7.92
N LEU A 117 7.16 9.78 7.04
CA LEU A 117 6.55 9.83 5.72
C LEU A 117 5.77 8.55 5.50
N SER A 118 4.55 8.71 5.04
CA SER A 118 3.62 7.65 4.70
C SER A 118 3.27 7.75 3.22
N ALA A 119 3.02 6.60 2.58
CA ALA A 119 2.59 6.54 1.20
C ALA A 119 1.50 5.50 0.99
N GLN A 120 0.55 5.82 0.13
CA GLN A 120 -0.44 4.87 -0.40
C GLN A 120 -0.47 4.99 -1.92
N LEU A 121 -0.46 3.85 -2.60
CA LEU A 121 -0.59 3.75 -4.06
C LEU A 121 -1.93 3.10 -4.38
N PHE A 122 -2.73 3.76 -5.21
CA PHE A 122 -4.07 3.31 -5.59
C PHE A 122 -4.16 3.09 -7.10
N ASP A 123 -4.92 2.08 -7.48
CA ASP A 123 -5.61 2.03 -8.75
C ASP A 123 -6.86 2.92 -8.60
N PHE A 124 -6.90 4.05 -9.31
CA PHE A 124 -7.80 5.17 -9.05
C PHE A 124 -8.75 5.44 -10.22
N GLY A 125 -9.98 5.84 -9.87
CA GLY A 125 -11.06 6.11 -10.82
C GLY A 125 -12.10 4.99 -10.84
N PRO A 126 -13.32 5.26 -11.35
CA PRO A 126 -14.39 4.28 -11.41
C PRO A 126 -14.02 3.09 -12.30
N ALA A 127 -14.00 1.90 -11.73
CA ALA A 127 -13.78 0.66 -12.45
C ALA A 127 -14.37 -0.54 -11.70
N LYS A 128 -14.67 -1.61 -12.45
CA LYS A 128 -15.03 -2.89 -11.84
C LYS A 128 -13.77 -3.57 -11.32
N ARG A 129 -13.75 -3.86 -10.04
CA ARG A 129 -12.62 -4.50 -9.33
C ARG A 129 -13.12 -5.63 -8.44
N LEU A 130 -12.24 -6.59 -8.16
CA LEU A 130 -12.50 -7.55 -7.10
C LEU A 130 -12.72 -6.83 -5.77
N SER A 131 -13.85 -7.11 -5.12
CA SER A 131 -14.12 -6.61 -3.79
C SER A 131 -13.11 -7.19 -2.81
N PRO A 132 -12.54 -6.41 -1.87
CA PRO A 132 -11.73 -6.96 -0.78
C PRO A 132 -12.58 -7.72 0.24
N ILE A 133 -13.91 -7.59 0.18
CA ILE A 133 -14.86 -8.22 1.08
C ILE A 133 -15.53 -9.38 0.35
N PRO A 134 -15.31 -10.64 0.79
CA PRO A 134 -15.99 -11.79 0.20
C PRO A 134 -17.50 -11.64 0.39
N GLY A 135 -18.24 -11.91 -0.68
CA GLY A 135 -19.69 -12.06 -0.58
C GLY A 135 -20.01 -13.28 0.28
N MET A 136 -20.72 -13.12 1.38
CA MET A 136 -21.21 -14.26 2.15
C MET A 136 -22.38 -14.91 1.42
N VAL A 137 -22.21 -16.17 1.00
CA VAL A 137 -23.25 -16.90 0.29
C VAL A 137 -24.07 -17.81 1.20
N SER A 138 -23.53 -18.36 2.25
CA SER A 138 -24.31 -18.99 3.32
C SER A 138 -23.49 -19.18 4.59
N ARG A 139 -24.11 -19.00 5.74
CA ARG A 139 -23.67 -19.54 7.01
C ARG A 139 -24.37 -20.86 7.23
N ASN A 140 -23.73 -21.98 6.98
CA ASN A 140 -24.16 -23.23 7.56
C ASN A 140 -23.55 -23.34 8.96
N SER A 141 -24.29 -22.91 9.98
CA SER A 141 -23.98 -23.23 11.35
C SER A 141 -24.35 -24.70 11.59
N LEU A 142 -23.39 -25.56 11.83
CA LEU A 142 -23.64 -26.87 12.44
C LEU A 142 -23.95 -26.59 13.91
N ASP A 143 -25.18 -26.80 14.29
CA ASP A 143 -25.72 -26.61 15.64
C ASP A 143 -25.33 -27.79 16.55
N ASN A 144 -24.08 -27.79 17.02
CA ASN A 144 -23.62 -28.69 18.06
C ASN A 144 -22.65 -28.02 19.02
N GLY A 145 -22.76 -26.69 19.20
CA GLY A 145 -21.90 -25.92 20.09
C GLY A 145 -20.46 -25.72 19.57
N ARG A 146 -20.14 -26.19 18.38
CA ARG A 146 -18.87 -25.94 17.70
C ARG A 146 -19.17 -25.27 16.38
N TYR A 147 -19.00 -23.97 16.34
CA TYR A 147 -19.15 -23.18 15.11
C TYR A 147 -17.98 -23.44 14.18
N TYR A 148 -18.15 -24.38 13.27
CA TYR A 148 -17.39 -24.38 12.03
C TYR A 148 -18.22 -23.54 11.05
N ALA A 149 -17.88 -22.29 10.90
CA ALA A 149 -18.33 -21.53 9.76
C ALA A 149 -17.72 -22.20 8.52
N GLN A 150 -18.43 -23.08 7.86
CA GLN A 150 -18.18 -23.34 6.44
C GLN A 150 -18.66 -22.08 5.72
N GLU A 151 -17.80 -21.09 5.72
CA GLU A 151 -17.93 -20.01 4.76
C GLU A 151 -17.63 -20.67 3.42
N ASN A 152 -18.65 -20.99 2.66
CA ASN A 152 -18.50 -21.14 1.23
C ASN A 152 -18.08 -19.75 0.75
N LEU A 153 -16.78 -19.48 0.76
CA LEU A 153 -16.19 -18.33 0.12
C LEU A 153 -16.47 -18.48 -1.37
N THR A 154 -17.64 -18.03 -1.75
CA THR A 154 -17.93 -17.79 -3.15
C THR A 154 -17.10 -16.61 -3.57
N GLU A 155 -16.88 -16.56 -4.84
CA GLU A 155 -16.19 -15.54 -5.60
C GLU A 155 -16.22 -14.18 -4.93
N LEU A 156 -15.07 -13.57 -4.80
CA LEU A 156 -15.03 -12.13 -4.53
C LEU A 156 -15.79 -11.45 -5.67
N PRO A 157 -16.88 -10.75 -5.40
CA PRO A 157 -17.66 -10.14 -6.46
C PRO A 157 -16.87 -9.04 -7.13
N PHE A 158 -16.99 -8.94 -8.45
CA PHE A 158 -16.57 -7.75 -9.19
C PHE A 158 -17.59 -6.67 -9.00
N THR A 159 -17.23 -5.63 -8.26
CA THR A 159 -18.09 -4.47 -8.01
C THR A 159 -17.44 -3.20 -8.55
N GLU A 160 -18.26 -2.25 -8.95
CA GLU A 160 -17.77 -0.92 -9.31
C GLU A 160 -17.28 -0.20 -8.05
N THR A 161 -16.03 0.24 -8.08
CA THR A 161 -15.41 0.97 -6.98
C THR A 161 -14.71 2.22 -7.52
N PRO A 162 -14.66 3.32 -6.76
CA PRO A 162 -13.95 4.53 -7.18
C PRO A 162 -12.44 4.40 -7.14
N TYR A 163 -11.91 3.46 -6.38
CA TYR A 163 -10.48 3.17 -6.25
C TYR A 163 -10.24 1.81 -5.59
N ARG A 164 -8.99 1.34 -5.66
CA ARG A 164 -8.49 0.20 -4.88
C ARG A 164 -7.07 0.50 -4.40
N LEU A 165 -6.81 0.29 -3.12
CA LEU A 165 -5.45 0.33 -2.58
C LEU A 165 -4.62 -0.84 -3.16
N ILE A 166 -3.48 -0.51 -3.77
CA ILE A 166 -2.51 -1.48 -4.31
C ILE A 166 -1.50 -1.83 -3.23
N THR A 167 -0.87 -0.82 -2.64
CA THR A 167 0.15 -0.98 -1.60
C THR A 167 0.29 0.30 -0.77
N LYS A 168 0.87 0.15 0.42
CA LYS A 168 1.18 1.26 1.32
C LYS A 168 2.53 1.04 2.01
N GLY A 169 3.04 2.07 2.64
CA GLY A 169 4.25 1.97 3.45
C GLY A 169 4.47 3.20 4.31
N PHE A 170 5.36 3.06 5.30
CA PHE A 170 5.69 4.09 6.28
C PHE A 170 7.18 4.08 6.53
N ILE A 171 7.78 5.25 6.70
CA ILE A 171 9.20 5.37 7.01
C ILE A 171 9.46 6.50 7.99
N ASN A 172 10.27 6.21 9.00
CA ASN A 172 10.87 7.23 9.85
C ASN A 172 12.19 7.68 9.21
N LEU A 173 12.35 8.97 8.96
CA LEU A 173 13.56 9.51 8.33
C LEU A 173 14.83 9.26 9.16
N GLN A 174 14.70 9.04 10.47
CA GLN A 174 15.80 8.66 11.35
C GLN A 174 16.22 7.18 11.20
N ASN A 175 15.39 6.35 10.57
CA ASN A 175 15.65 4.94 10.30
C ASN A 175 15.58 4.64 8.79
N ARG A 176 16.06 5.59 7.95
CA ARG A 176 15.91 5.53 6.50
C ARG A 176 16.75 4.46 5.82
N THR A 177 17.85 4.04 6.44
CA THR A 177 18.73 3.01 5.88
C THR A 177 18.36 1.62 6.38
N ASP A 178 18.07 1.49 7.68
CA ASP A 178 17.59 0.26 8.28
C ASP A 178 16.78 0.54 9.55
N LEU A 179 16.01 -0.46 10.02
CA LEU A 179 15.09 -0.30 11.16
C LEU A 179 15.79 -0.13 12.52
N LEU A 180 17.05 -0.51 12.64
CA LEU A 180 17.78 -0.56 13.90
C LEU A 180 18.76 0.60 14.06
N THR A 181 19.22 1.19 12.96
CA THR A 181 20.19 2.28 12.96
C THR A 181 19.51 3.63 12.96
N VAL A 182 19.79 4.42 13.99
CA VAL A 182 19.29 5.80 14.07
C VAL A 182 20.28 6.75 13.40
N GLU A 183 19.85 7.42 12.35
CA GLU A 183 20.60 8.41 11.62
C GLU A 183 20.11 9.84 11.93
N ALA A 184 21.03 10.77 12.03
CA ALA A 184 20.66 12.17 12.22
C ALA A 184 19.89 12.73 11.02
N VAL A 185 18.81 13.44 11.29
CA VAL A 185 18.10 14.28 10.34
C VAL A 185 18.51 15.72 10.59
N THR A 186 19.23 16.32 9.64
CA THR A 186 19.61 17.75 9.75
C THR A 186 18.46 18.60 9.22
N PRO A 187 17.89 19.49 10.04
CA PRO A 187 16.79 20.34 9.61
C PRO A 187 17.10 21.15 8.34
N ASN A 188 16.16 21.18 7.43
CA ASN A 188 16.22 21.92 6.16
C ASN A 188 17.35 21.46 5.19
N HIS A 189 17.98 20.31 5.42
CA HIS A 189 18.93 19.73 4.48
C HIS A 189 18.24 18.64 3.65
N TRP A 190 18.48 18.68 2.34
CA TRP A 190 18.00 17.66 1.42
C TRP A 190 18.69 16.32 1.66
N MET A 191 17.92 15.24 1.58
CA MET A 191 18.39 13.86 1.65
C MET A 191 17.68 13.01 0.61
N THR A 192 18.39 12.05 0.05
CA THR A 192 17.81 11.04 -0.83
C THR A 192 17.26 9.91 0.04
N LEU A 193 16.01 9.58 -0.17
CA LEU A 193 15.31 8.48 0.46
C LEU A 193 15.00 7.43 -0.59
N ARG A 194 15.41 6.18 -0.39
CA ARG A 194 14.97 5.03 -1.17
C ARG A 194 14.17 4.11 -0.26
N TRP A 195 12.91 3.99 -0.55
CA TRP A 195 11.94 3.39 0.35
C TRP A 195 11.06 2.38 -0.38
N GLU A 196 11.01 1.14 0.14
CA GLU A 196 10.17 0.07 -0.38
C GLU A 196 8.81 0.05 0.32
N LEU A 197 7.73 0.04 -0.45
CA LEU A 197 6.38 -0.16 0.05
C LEU A 197 6.12 -1.63 0.35
N GLN A 198 4.98 -1.95 0.93
CA GLN A 198 4.59 -3.34 1.20
C GLN A 198 4.56 -4.17 -0.08
N PRO A 199 4.99 -5.45 0.00
CA PRO A 199 5.00 -6.33 -1.17
C PRO A 199 3.58 -6.58 -1.69
N THR A 200 3.44 -6.59 -3.02
CA THR A 200 2.15 -6.82 -3.66
C THR A 200 2.33 -7.46 -5.04
N ILE A 201 1.29 -8.13 -5.51
CA ILE A 201 1.17 -8.58 -6.90
C ILE A 201 -0.15 -8.02 -7.42
N ASN A 202 -0.10 -7.33 -8.56
CA ASN A 202 -1.28 -6.69 -9.12
C ASN A 202 -1.16 -6.54 -10.66
N LYS A 203 -2.20 -6.88 -11.38
CA LYS A 203 -2.31 -6.58 -12.81
C LYS A 203 -2.95 -5.21 -12.98
N LEU A 204 -2.24 -4.35 -13.67
CA LEU A 204 -2.64 -3.00 -14.02
C LEU A 204 -2.72 -2.92 -15.53
N LYS A 205 -3.71 -2.26 -16.07
CA LYS A 205 -3.96 -2.16 -17.49
C LYS A 205 -3.52 -0.82 -18.06
N LYS A 206 -3.15 -0.82 -19.31
CA LYS A 206 -2.98 0.43 -20.07
C LYS A 206 -4.25 1.28 -19.95
N GLY A 207 -4.06 2.56 -19.61
CA GLY A 207 -5.12 3.52 -19.40
C GLY A 207 -5.65 3.56 -17.96
N ASP A 208 -5.23 2.62 -17.09
CA ASP A 208 -5.52 2.73 -15.65
C ASP A 208 -4.81 3.95 -15.08
N LYS A 209 -5.46 4.59 -14.12
CA LYS A 209 -4.88 5.72 -13.38
C LYS A 209 -4.34 5.24 -12.06
N LEU A 210 -3.08 5.51 -11.82
CA LEU A 210 -2.46 5.32 -10.52
C LEU A 210 -2.49 6.64 -9.76
N ARG A 211 -2.87 6.59 -8.49
CA ARG A 211 -2.75 7.71 -7.56
C ARG A 211 -1.78 7.37 -6.46
N LEU A 212 -0.69 8.12 -6.38
CA LEU A 212 0.24 8.10 -5.25
C LEU A 212 -0.11 9.24 -4.30
N VAL A 213 -0.36 8.90 -3.04
CA VAL A 213 -0.62 9.87 -1.98
C VAL A 213 0.52 9.80 -0.97
N LEU A 214 1.21 10.93 -0.76
CA LEU A 214 2.28 11.10 0.23
C LEU A 214 1.76 11.99 1.36
N TYR A 215 1.94 11.56 2.60
CA TYR A 215 1.49 12.28 3.79
C TYR A 215 2.40 11.95 4.98
N THR A 216 2.22 12.61 6.12
CA THR A 216 3.04 12.38 7.30
C THR A 216 2.44 11.29 8.19
N THR A 217 1.62 11.67 9.15
CA THR A 217 1.03 10.75 10.13
C THR A 217 -0.07 9.87 9.51
N ASP A 218 0.10 8.55 9.58
CA ASP A 218 -0.96 7.60 9.32
C ASP A 218 -1.69 7.26 10.63
N PHE A 219 -2.99 7.54 10.68
CA PHE A 219 -3.78 7.38 11.90
C PHE A 219 -4.12 5.91 12.25
N GLU A 220 -3.77 4.96 11.40
CA GLU A 220 -3.91 3.53 11.66
C GLU A 220 -2.58 2.90 12.12
N CYS A 221 -1.49 3.21 11.43
CA CYS A 221 -0.25 2.42 11.48
C CYS A 221 0.95 3.13 12.09
N THR A 222 0.89 4.45 12.30
CA THR A 222 2.03 5.23 12.80
C THR A 222 1.76 5.89 14.15
N VAL A 223 2.83 6.43 14.76
CA VAL A 223 2.67 7.28 15.94
C VAL A 223 1.92 8.54 15.54
N ARG A 224 0.88 8.87 16.29
CA ARG A 224 0.04 10.05 16.05
C ARG A 224 0.71 11.28 16.65
N ASP A 225 1.51 11.95 15.82
CA ASP A 225 2.22 13.19 16.18
C ASP A 225 1.53 14.38 15.52
N ASN A 226 1.06 15.34 16.30
CA ASN A 226 0.44 16.59 15.83
C ASN A 226 1.33 17.83 16.05
N SER A 227 2.62 17.62 16.27
CA SER A 227 3.55 18.75 16.38
C SER A 227 3.76 19.44 15.03
N GLU A 228 4.02 20.76 15.09
CA GLU A 228 4.22 21.59 13.91
C GLU A 228 5.58 21.32 13.27
N TRP A 229 5.58 20.68 12.12
CA TRP A 229 6.73 20.49 11.24
C TRP A 229 6.25 20.13 9.82
N GLN A 230 7.14 20.21 8.87
CA GLN A 230 6.81 19.92 7.47
C GLN A 230 7.89 19.09 6.78
N ILE A 231 7.47 18.32 5.79
CA ILE A 231 8.33 17.69 4.79
C ILE A 231 8.24 18.49 3.50
N SER A 232 9.38 18.86 2.93
CA SER A 232 9.45 19.34 1.55
C SER A 232 9.95 18.21 0.65
N LEU A 233 9.39 18.13 -0.53
CA LEU A 233 9.69 17.14 -1.58
C LEU A 233 10.19 17.88 -2.81
N ASP A 234 11.28 17.44 -3.42
CA ASP A 234 11.69 17.85 -4.75
C ASP A 234 11.20 16.79 -5.75
N LEU A 235 10.06 17.03 -6.38
CA LEU A 235 9.43 16.09 -7.30
C LEU A 235 10.25 15.89 -8.58
N SER A 236 11.07 16.89 -8.97
CA SER A 236 11.92 16.82 -10.15
C SER A 236 13.09 15.83 -10.00
N GLN A 237 13.44 15.51 -8.75
CA GLN A 237 14.49 14.55 -8.38
C GLN A 237 13.91 13.27 -7.75
N SER A 238 12.60 13.08 -7.93
CA SER A 238 11.86 11.98 -7.27
C SER A 238 11.12 11.13 -8.28
N GLN A 239 11.02 9.83 -8.00
CA GLN A 239 10.33 8.88 -8.87
C GLN A 239 9.68 7.73 -8.10
N LEU A 240 8.60 7.19 -8.68
CA LEU A 240 8.01 5.91 -8.33
C LEU A 240 8.56 4.85 -9.26
N ILE A 241 8.97 3.69 -8.71
CA ILE A 241 9.49 2.55 -9.47
C ILE A 241 8.60 1.35 -9.18
N LEU A 242 8.07 0.73 -10.23
CA LEU A 242 7.22 -0.45 -10.16
C LEU A 242 7.95 -1.66 -10.73
N PRO A 243 8.29 -2.68 -9.91
CA PRO A 243 8.87 -3.94 -10.39
C PRO A 243 7.81 -4.81 -11.07
N HIS A 244 8.15 -5.42 -12.22
CA HIS A 244 7.24 -6.27 -13.00
C HIS A 244 7.94 -7.35 -13.81
#